data_c74aaa1f2bed103c96e10d89979259e2
#
_entry.id   c74aaa1f2bed103c96e10d89979259e2
#
_cell.length_a   1.000
_cell.length_b   1.000
_cell.length_c   1.000
_cell.angle_alpha   90.00
_cell.angle_beta   90.00
_cell.angle_gamma   90.00
#
_symmetry.space_group_name_H-M   'P 1'
#
loop_
_entity.id
_entity.type
_entity.pdbx_description
1 polymer ?
#
loop_
_entity_poly.entity_id
_entity_poly.type
_entity_poly.pdbx_seq_one_letter_code
_entity_poly.pdbx_strand_id
1 'polypeptide(L)'
;MLQIVLIEPEIPPNTGNIGRLCLATGARLHLVGPLGFDIDDRTLKRAGLDYWKEVDCRRWPDFAALQEAAGPDARFFFLTTKTNRAYWDESFRDGDYLVFGRESKGLPESLLAAHPEQCLTIPQQGVRSLNLGNAAGIVLYEAVRQLRGG
;
A
#
# COMPACT_ATOMS: atom_id res chain seq x y z
N MET A 1 -11.47 -9.21 -1.19
CA MET A 1 -9.98 -9.15 -1.26
C MET A 1 -9.54 -7.70 -1.15
N LEU A 2 -8.74 -7.41 -0.14
CA LEU A 2 -8.14 -6.09 0.01
C LEU A 2 -7.01 -5.88 -1.00
N GLN A 3 -6.74 -4.63 -1.35
CA GLN A 3 -5.76 -4.25 -2.36
C GLN A 3 -4.74 -3.32 -1.72
N ILE A 4 -3.47 -3.69 -1.74
CA ILE A 4 -2.38 -2.81 -1.30
C ILE A 4 -1.72 -2.21 -2.53
N VAL A 5 -1.50 -0.89 -2.51
CA VAL A 5 -0.87 -0.17 -3.62
C VAL A 5 0.39 0.54 -3.10
N LEU A 6 1.52 0.27 -3.72
CA LEU A 6 2.77 0.98 -3.46
C LEU A 6 3.11 1.81 -4.67
N ILE A 7 3.15 3.14 -4.50
CA ILE A 7 3.52 4.06 -5.57
C ILE A 7 5.00 4.35 -5.50
N GLU A 8 5.73 3.93 -6.53
CA GLU A 8 7.17 4.13 -6.69
C GLU A 8 7.98 3.72 -5.45
N PRO A 9 7.78 2.48 -4.95
CA PRO A 9 8.57 2.03 -3.80
C PRO A 9 10.06 2.04 -4.13
N GLU A 10 10.90 2.32 -3.13
CA GLU A 10 12.32 2.54 -3.31
C GLU A 10 13.19 1.43 -2.72
N ILE A 11 12.70 0.77 -1.69
CA ILE A 11 13.49 -0.16 -0.88
C ILE A 11 12.96 -1.59 -1.06
N PRO A 12 13.70 -2.46 -1.78
CA PRO A 12 13.22 -3.83 -2.08
C PRO A 12 12.79 -4.65 -0.86
N PRO A 13 13.51 -4.66 0.27
CA PRO A 13 13.05 -5.41 1.45
C PRO A 13 11.68 -4.98 1.96
N ASN A 14 11.35 -3.69 1.90
CA ASN A 14 10.03 -3.21 2.31
C ASN A 14 8.93 -3.77 1.39
N THR A 15 9.14 -3.71 0.09
CA THR A 15 8.22 -4.28 -0.89
C THR A 15 8.03 -5.77 -0.66
N GLY A 16 9.11 -6.48 -0.41
CA GLY A 16 9.06 -7.91 -0.13
C GLY A 16 8.28 -8.26 1.14
N ASN A 17 8.53 -7.51 2.21
CA ASN A 17 7.81 -7.73 3.47
C ASN A 17 6.31 -7.46 3.31
N ILE A 18 5.95 -6.45 2.52
CA ILE A 18 4.54 -6.15 2.23
C ILE A 18 3.92 -7.26 1.40
N GLY A 19 4.67 -7.82 0.43
CA GLY A 19 4.22 -8.99 -0.32
C GLY A 19 3.89 -10.17 0.60
N ARG A 20 4.71 -10.40 1.62
CA ARG A 20 4.45 -11.44 2.62
C ARG A 20 3.18 -11.17 3.43
N LEU A 21 2.94 -9.91 3.79
CA LEU A 21 1.70 -9.52 4.45
C LEU A 21 0.49 -9.80 3.56
N CYS A 22 0.60 -9.51 2.27
CA CYS A 22 -0.46 -9.80 1.32
C CYS A 22 -0.75 -11.29 1.23
N LEU A 23 0.28 -12.14 1.21
CA LEU A 23 0.09 -13.59 1.28
C LEU A 23 -0.64 -14.01 2.55
N ALA A 24 -0.24 -13.46 3.68
CA ALA A 24 -0.82 -13.81 4.97
C ALA A 24 -2.30 -13.42 5.10
N THR A 25 -2.73 -12.38 4.39
CA THR A 25 -4.08 -11.82 4.50
C THR A 25 -4.96 -12.11 3.29
N GLY A 26 -4.42 -12.69 2.23
CA GLY A 26 -5.15 -12.89 0.98
C GLY A 26 -5.34 -11.61 0.18
N ALA A 27 -4.54 -10.57 0.45
CA ALA A 27 -4.62 -9.30 -0.28
C ALA A 27 -3.82 -9.36 -1.58
N ARG A 28 -4.17 -8.48 -2.51
CA ARG A 28 -3.42 -8.31 -3.76
C ARG A 28 -2.48 -7.12 -3.63
N LEU A 29 -1.28 -7.26 -4.17
CA LEU A 29 -0.29 -6.19 -4.19
C LEU A 29 -0.22 -5.55 -5.57
N HIS A 30 -0.24 -4.22 -5.61
CA HIS A 30 -0.06 -3.43 -6.82
C HIS A 30 1.19 -2.58 -6.68
N LEU A 31 2.06 -2.64 -7.68
CA LEU A 31 3.26 -1.82 -7.74
C LEU A 31 3.10 -0.84 -8.89
N VAL A 32 3.13 0.45 -8.56
CA VAL A 32 2.95 1.53 -9.53
C VAL A 32 4.31 2.17 -9.78
N GLY A 33 4.73 2.15 -11.04
CA GLY A 33 6.04 2.66 -11.44
C GLY A 33 6.06 4.15 -11.74
N PRO A 34 7.23 4.64 -12.13
CA PRO A 34 8.46 3.87 -12.37
C PRO A 34 9.09 3.31 -11.10
N LEU A 35 9.70 2.13 -11.19
CA LEU A 35 10.37 1.49 -10.08
C LEU A 35 11.87 1.73 -10.15
N GLY A 36 12.48 2.06 -9.01
CA GLY A 36 13.91 2.28 -8.92
C GLY A 36 14.75 1.02 -8.79
N PHE A 37 14.12 -0.16 -8.84
CA PHE A 37 14.80 -1.44 -8.73
C PHE A 37 14.05 -2.50 -9.54
N ASP A 38 14.75 -3.59 -9.87
CA ASP A 38 14.14 -4.72 -10.58
C ASP A 38 13.41 -5.63 -9.61
N ILE A 39 12.19 -6.01 -10.00
CA ILE A 39 11.42 -7.00 -9.26
C ILE A 39 11.48 -8.30 -10.06
N ASP A 40 12.64 -8.94 -10.03
CA ASP A 40 12.82 -10.25 -10.61
C ASP A 40 13.16 -11.25 -9.49
N ASP A 41 13.06 -12.53 -9.81
CA ASP A 41 13.33 -13.61 -8.86
C ASP A 41 14.74 -13.53 -8.26
N ARG A 42 15.69 -13.04 -9.02
CA ARG A 42 17.08 -12.97 -8.61
C ARG A 42 17.32 -11.89 -7.57
N THR A 43 16.78 -10.69 -7.79
CA THR A 43 16.88 -9.57 -6.84
C THR A 43 16.16 -9.92 -5.54
N LEU A 44 15.00 -10.52 -5.65
CA LEU A 44 14.19 -10.90 -4.49
C LEU A 44 14.81 -12.04 -3.70
N LYS A 45 15.43 -13.01 -4.37
CA LYS A 45 16.17 -14.08 -3.69
C LYS A 45 17.35 -13.55 -2.88
N ARG A 46 18.08 -12.57 -3.40
CA ARG A 46 19.17 -11.93 -2.67
C ARG A 46 18.69 -11.24 -1.39
N ALA A 47 17.45 -10.76 -1.40
CA ALA A 47 16.84 -10.14 -0.24
C ALA A 47 16.17 -11.15 0.69
N GLY A 48 16.30 -12.47 0.42
CA GLY A 48 15.69 -13.52 1.23
C GLY A 48 14.20 -13.70 1.02
N LEU A 49 13.67 -13.32 -0.15
CA LEU A 49 12.24 -13.29 -0.43
C LEU A 49 11.82 -14.45 -1.35
N ASP A 50 12.03 -15.68 -0.89
CA ASP A 50 11.76 -16.90 -1.67
C ASP A 50 10.28 -17.09 -1.97
N TYR A 51 9.40 -16.53 -1.18
CA TYR A 51 7.94 -16.64 -1.30
C TYR A 51 7.34 -15.72 -2.37
N TRP A 52 8.15 -14.89 -3.02
CA TRP A 52 7.64 -13.86 -3.94
C TRP A 52 6.81 -14.42 -5.08
N LYS A 53 7.13 -15.61 -5.55
CA LYS A 53 6.39 -16.26 -6.63
C LYS A 53 4.91 -16.50 -6.29
N GLU A 54 4.58 -16.59 -5.01
CA GLU A 54 3.23 -16.85 -4.54
C GLU A 54 2.42 -15.58 -4.34
N VAL A 55 3.08 -14.40 -4.37
CA VAL A 55 2.41 -13.12 -4.18
C VAL A 55 1.60 -12.77 -5.43
N ASP A 56 0.31 -12.47 -5.24
CA ASP A 56 -0.53 -11.93 -6.31
C ASP A 56 -0.15 -10.47 -6.51
N CYS A 57 0.79 -10.23 -7.42
CA CYS A 57 1.36 -8.90 -7.66
C CYS A 57 1.05 -8.43 -9.07
N ARG A 58 0.52 -7.22 -9.18
CA ARG A 58 0.22 -6.55 -10.44
C ARG A 58 1.10 -5.32 -10.56
N ARG A 59 1.59 -5.05 -11.79
CA ARG A 59 2.44 -3.90 -12.07
C ARG A 59 1.71 -2.93 -12.99
N TRP A 60 1.92 -1.64 -12.75
CA TRP A 60 1.28 -0.57 -13.51
C TRP A 60 2.31 0.51 -13.85
N PRO A 61 2.23 1.09 -15.06
CA PRO A 61 3.17 2.15 -15.45
C PRO A 61 2.96 3.43 -14.65
N ASP A 62 1.71 3.71 -14.25
CA ASP A 62 1.35 4.87 -13.45
C ASP A 62 0.04 4.60 -12.69
N PHE A 63 -0.30 5.52 -11.80
CA PHE A 63 -1.50 5.36 -10.98
C PHE A 63 -2.80 5.47 -11.79
N ALA A 64 -2.80 6.29 -12.83
CA ALA A 64 -3.98 6.45 -13.69
C ALA A 64 -4.36 5.13 -14.37
N ALA A 65 -3.38 4.34 -14.79
CA ALA A 65 -3.63 3.02 -15.38
C ALA A 65 -4.31 2.08 -14.38
N LEU A 66 -3.87 2.10 -13.13
CA LEU A 66 -4.50 1.31 -12.07
C LEU A 66 -5.93 1.77 -11.81
N GLN A 67 -6.15 3.09 -11.70
CA GLN A 67 -7.49 3.63 -11.46
C GLN A 67 -8.47 3.24 -12.55
N GLU A 68 -8.04 3.31 -13.81
CA GLU A 68 -8.86 2.93 -14.93
C GLU A 68 -9.22 1.44 -14.89
N ALA A 69 -8.25 0.58 -14.62
CA ALA A 69 -8.48 -0.85 -14.52
C ALA A 69 -9.38 -1.23 -13.34
N ALA A 70 -9.26 -0.51 -12.22
CA ALA A 70 -10.07 -0.75 -11.03
C ALA A 70 -11.53 -0.38 -11.21
N GLY A 71 -11.81 0.63 -12.06
CA GLY A 71 -13.17 1.05 -12.37
C GLY A 71 -13.70 2.14 -11.44
N PRO A 72 -14.88 2.71 -11.79
CA PRO A 72 -15.43 3.87 -11.08
C PRO A 72 -15.91 3.58 -9.66
N ASP A 73 -16.20 2.32 -9.35
CA ASP A 73 -16.72 1.94 -8.03
C ASP A 73 -15.60 1.62 -7.03
N ALA A 74 -14.35 1.59 -7.47
CA ALA A 74 -13.22 1.30 -6.61
C ALA A 74 -13.00 2.41 -5.59
N ARG A 75 -12.73 2.01 -4.34
CA ARG A 75 -12.44 2.95 -3.26
C ARG A 75 -10.94 2.94 -2.98
N PHE A 76 -10.34 4.12 -3.03
CA PHE A 76 -8.92 4.31 -2.74
C PHE A 76 -8.74 5.16 -1.50
N PHE A 77 -7.91 4.68 -0.57
CA PHE A 77 -7.53 5.43 0.63
C PHE A 77 -6.03 5.68 0.60
N PHE A 78 -5.63 6.91 0.86
CA PHE A 78 -4.24 7.37 0.71
C PHE A 78 -3.63 7.60 2.07
N LEU A 79 -2.61 6.82 2.42
CA LEU A 79 -1.95 6.90 3.71
C LEU A 79 -0.86 7.96 3.67
N THR A 80 -0.98 8.95 4.55
CA THR A 80 -0.09 10.10 4.58
C THR A 80 0.03 10.67 5.98
N THR A 81 1.15 11.34 6.27
CA THR A 81 1.32 12.09 7.51
C THR A 81 0.72 13.49 7.45
N LYS A 82 0.16 13.86 6.30
CA LYS A 82 -0.32 15.23 6.02
C LYS A 82 -1.81 15.42 6.21
N THR A 83 -2.43 14.59 7.02
CA THR A 83 -3.86 14.69 7.35
C THR A 83 -4.05 14.36 8.83
N ASN A 84 -5.23 14.70 9.37
CA ASN A 84 -5.57 14.43 10.77
C ASN A 84 -6.56 13.28 10.94
N ARG A 85 -7.08 12.74 9.86
CA ARG A 85 -8.08 11.68 9.93
C ARG A 85 -7.39 10.33 10.16
N ALA A 86 -7.62 9.73 11.33
CA ALA A 86 -7.01 8.45 11.67
C ALA A 86 -7.56 7.29 10.85
N TYR A 87 -6.69 6.37 10.47
CA TYR A 87 -7.09 5.20 9.67
C TYR A 87 -8.14 4.35 10.39
N TRP A 88 -8.11 4.28 11.71
CA TRP A 88 -9.07 3.46 12.47
C TRP A 88 -10.48 4.04 12.54
N ASP A 89 -10.65 5.30 12.11
CA ASP A 89 -11.99 5.92 12.02
C ASP A 89 -12.68 5.63 10.68
N GLU A 90 -11.98 5.02 9.74
CA GLU A 90 -12.56 4.63 8.46
C GLU A 90 -13.25 3.26 8.57
N SER A 91 -14.37 3.11 7.87
CA SER A 91 -15.07 1.82 7.72
C SER A 91 -14.64 1.18 6.41
N PHE A 92 -13.71 0.26 6.47
CA PHE A 92 -13.20 -0.42 5.28
C PHE A 92 -14.17 -1.46 4.76
N ARG A 93 -14.12 -1.70 3.45
CA ARG A 93 -14.96 -2.69 2.75
C ARG A 93 -14.06 -3.63 1.95
N ASP A 94 -14.60 -4.81 1.67
CA ASP A 94 -13.89 -5.73 0.79
C ASP A 94 -13.66 -5.07 -0.58
N GLY A 95 -12.46 -5.25 -1.13
CA GLY A 95 -12.07 -4.62 -2.38
C GLY A 95 -11.41 -3.25 -2.26
N ASP A 96 -11.37 -2.66 -1.06
CA ASP A 96 -10.75 -1.35 -0.87
C ASP A 96 -9.26 -1.38 -1.19
N TYR A 97 -8.78 -0.27 -1.76
CA TYR A 97 -7.38 -0.04 -2.10
C TYR A 97 -6.74 0.83 -1.03
N LEU A 98 -5.66 0.34 -0.44
CA LEU A 98 -4.87 1.06 0.56
C LEU A 98 -3.56 1.50 -0.11
N VAL A 99 -3.39 2.81 -0.29
CA VAL A 99 -2.31 3.36 -1.13
C VAL A 99 -1.23 3.99 -0.26
N PHE A 100 0.00 3.55 -0.48
CA PHE A 100 1.19 4.02 0.23
C PHE A 100 2.19 4.62 -0.74
N GLY A 101 2.93 5.62 -0.28
CA GLY A 101 3.90 6.32 -1.11
C GLY A 101 5.33 5.85 -0.91
N ARG A 102 6.27 6.59 -1.50
CA ARG A 102 7.70 6.35 -1.39
C ARG A 102 8.18 6.43 0.05
N GLU A 103 9.18 5.63 0.38
CA GLU A 103 9.77 5.65 1.72
C GLU A 103 10.36 7.02 2.07
N SER A 104 10.97 7.70 1.09
CA SER A 104 11.64 8.99 1.34
C SER A 104 10.70 10.20 1.28
N LYS A 105 9.65 10.15 0.45
CA LYS A 105 8.82 11.33 0.14
C LYS A 105 7.33 11.15 0.38
N GLY A 106 6.88 9.94 0.62
CA GLY A 106 5.45 9.64 0.71
C GLY A 106 4.74 9.80 -0.64
N LEU A 107 3.44 10.04 -0.59
CA LEU A 107 2.62 10.21 -1.78
C LEU A 107 2.77 11.60 -2.38
N PRO A 108 2.62 11.74 -3.71
CA PRO A 108 2.65 13.06 -4.34
C PRO A 108 1.57 13.99 -3.78
N GLU A 109 1.93 15.25 -3.54
CA GLU A 109 0.99 16.22 -2.99
C GLU A 109 -0.20 16.46 -3.90
N SER A 110 0.00 16.43 -5.22
CA SER A 110 -1.08 16.57 -6.19
C SER A 110 -2.11 15.46 -6.06
N LEU A 111 -1.67 14.24 -5.77
CA LEU A 111 -2.56 13.11 -5.57
C LEU A 111 -3.38 13.27 -4.29
N LEU A 112 -2.74 13.71 -3.20
CA LEU A 112 -3.43 13.96 -1.93
C LEU A 112 -4.44 15.10 -2.07
N ALA A 113 -4.08 16.17 -2.77
CA ALA A 113 -4.96 17.32 -2.99
C ALA A 113 -6.17 16.94 -3.84
N ALA A 114 -6.03 15.99 -4.76
CA ALA A 114 -7.14 15.51 -5.59
C ALA A 114 -8.13 14.63 -4.81
N HIS A 115 -7.70 14.07 -3.66
CA HIS A 115 -8.51 13.12 -2.89
C HIS A 115 -8.48 13.42 -1.39
N PRO A 116 -8.84 14.66 -0.97
CA PRO A 116 -8.66 15.05 0.45
C PRO A 116 -9.51 14.24 1.42
N GLU A 117 -10.66 13.75 0.99
CA GLU A 117 -11.58 12.99 1.85
C GLU A 117 -11.14 11.54 2.03
N GLN A 118 -10.27 11.04 1.17
CA GLN A 118 -9.75 9.68 1.24
C GLN A 118 -8.35 9.60 1.87
N CYS A 119 -7.81 10.69 2.35
CA CYS A 119 -6.52 10.69 3.04
C CYS A 119 -6.69 10.24 4.48
N LEU A 120 -5.83 9.31 4.90
CA LEU A 120 -5.82 8.76 6.25
C LEU A 120 -4.42 8.81 6.82
N THR A 121 -4.31 8.92 8.14
CA THR A 121 -3.03 8.88 8.82
C THR A 121 -2.97 7.82 9.89
N ILE A 122 -1.77 7.36 10.19
CA ILE A 122 -1.50 6.56 11.38
C ILE A 122 -1.03 7.54 12.44
N PRO A 123 -1.81 7.80 13.49
CA PRO A 123 -1.39 8.72 14.54
C PRO A 123 -0.08 8.28 15.17
N GLN A 124 0.86 9.20 15.33
CA GLN A 124 2.19 8.92 15.85
C GLN A 124 2.77 10.13 16.56
N GLN A 125 3.78 9.91 17.39
CA GLN A 125 4.47 10.96 18.13
C GLN A 125 5.97 10.86 17.90
N GLY A 126 6.63 12.00 17.75
CA GLY A 126 8.09 12.09 17.78
C GLY A 126 8.84 11.55 16.59
N VAL A 127 8.16 11.12 15.52
CA VAL A 127 8.80 10.63 14.30
C VAL A 127 8.15 11.26 13.07
N ARG A 128 8.89 11.32 11.96
CA ARG A 128 8.37 11.87 10.72
C ARG A 128 7.41 10.93 10.02
N SER A 129 7.77 9.66 9.99
CA SER A 129 6.97 8.62 9.36
C SER A 129 7.40 7.27 9.91
N LEU A 130 6.51 6.29 9.80
CA LEU A 130 6.81 4.90 10.13
C LEU A 130 7.48 4.23 8.94
N ASN A 131 8.23 3.17 9.21
CA ASN A 131 8.72 2.28 8.16
C ASN A 131 7.54 1.82 7.31
N LEU A 132 7.71 1.78 5.99
CA LEU A 132 6.65 1.46 5.05
C LEU A 132 6.00 0.10 5.32
N GLY A 133 6.80 -0.93 5.58
CA GLY A 133 6.28 -2.25 5.90
C GLY A 133 5.45 -2.26 7.17
N ASN A 134 5.90 -1.53 8.19
CA ASN A 134 5.14 -1.39 9.44
C ASN A 134 3.81 -0.67 9.20
N ALA A 135 3.84 0.43 8.47
CA ALA A 135 2.63 1.20 8.16
C ALA A 135 1.62 0.34 7.40
N ALA A 136 2.08 -0.39 6.39
CA ALA A 136 1.21 -1.28 5.61
C ALA A 136 0.59 -2.37 6.50
N GLY A 137 1.37 -2.97 7.37
CA GLY A 137 0.89 -4.01 8.29
C GLY A 137 -0.18 -3.49 9.25
N ILE A 138 0.05 -2.31 9.80
CA ILE A 138 -0.89 -1.68 10.74
C ILE A 138 -2.25 -1.45 10.07
N VAL A 139 -2.26 -0.80 8.91
CA VAL A 139 -3.51 -0.45 8.23
C VAL A 139 -4.20 -1.68 7.64
N LEU A 140 -3.43 -2.57 7.02
CA LEU A 140 -3.97 -3.79 6.43
C LEU A 140 -4.67 -4.66 7.48
N TYR A 141 -4.04 -4.87 8.64
CA TYR A 141 -4.65 -5.70 9.68
C TYR A 141 -5.83 -5.04 10.37
N GLU A 142 -5.90 -3.72 10.43
CA GLU A 142 -7.12 -3.05 10.89
C GLU A 142 -8.27 -3.31 9.91
N ALA A 143 -8.01 -3.22 8.60
CA ALA A 143 -9.02 -3.53 7.60
C ALA A 143 -9.45 -5.00 7.67
N VAL A 144 -8.50 -5.92 7.85
CA VAL A 144 -8.80 -7.35 8.03
C VAL A 144 -9.68 -7.57 9.26
N ARG A 145 -9.36 -6.92 10.37
CA ARG A 145 -10.16 -7.03 11.59
C ARG A 145 -11.59 -6.60 11.35
N GLN A 146 -11.78 -5.47 10.68
CA GLN A 146 -13.14 -4.96 10.39
C GLN A 146 -13.93 -5.93 9.50
N LEU A 147 -13.28 -6.51 8.50
CA LEU A 147 -13.96 -7.41 7.57
C LEU A 147 -14.29 -8.78 8.16
N ARG A 148 -13.56 -9.19 9.18
CA ARG A 148 -13.72 -10.53 9.78
C ARG A 148 -14.76 -10.62 10.88
N GLY A 149 -15.29 -9.55 11.33
CA GLY A 149 -16.26 -9.76 12.38
C GLY A 149 -16.60 -8.53 13.12
N GLY A 150 -16.18 -7.68 12.49
CA GLY A 150 -16.52 -6.64 13.03
C GLY A 150 -16.49 -5.64 13.69
#